data_94aee471654522d0c1cf605882909fc6
#
_entry.id   94aee471654522d0c1cf605882909fc6
#
_cell.length_a   1.000
_cell.length_b   1.000
_cell.length_c   1.000
_cell.angle_alpha   90.00
_cell.angle_beta   90.00
_cell.angle_gamma   90.00
#
_symmetry.space_group_name_H-M   'P 1'
#
loop_
_entity.id
_entity.type
_entity.pdbx_description
1 polymer ?
#
loop_
_entity_poly.entity_id
_entity_poly.type
_entity_poly.pdbx_seq_one_letter_code
_entity_poly.pdbx_strand_id
1 'polypeptide(L)'
;MELKGTKTEQNLMTAFAGESQARNKYTYFASKARKEGFEQIAAIFEETAANEKEHAKLWFKELCGGESPDTAANLEAAAEGENFEWTDMYAEFAKTAKEEGFARLAYLFEAVGKIEKAHEERYRKLLENVKDGKVFIADDVVIWQCTNCGHIHVGKEAPKVCPVCAHPQAYFQRVANNY
;
A
#
# COMPACT_ATOMS: atom_id res chain seq x y z
N MET A 1 3.14 -31.07 -3.99
CA MET A 1 1.90 -30.88 -4.80
C MET A 1 1.90 -29.41 -5.20
N GLU A 2 1.77 -29.10 -6.46
CA GLU A 2 1.79 -27.69 -6.92
C GLU A 2 0.41 -27.05 -6.70
N LEU A 3 0.37 -25.86 -6.15
CA LEU A 3 -0.87 -25.12 -5.84
C LEU A 3 -1.50 -24.48 -7.09
N LYS A 4 -0.64 -24.05 -8.02
CA LYS A 4 -1.02 -23.27 -9.20
C LYS A 4 -2.03 -24.01 -10.08
N GLY A 5 -3.11 -23.33 -10.48
CA GLY A 5 -4.17 -23.88 -11.31
C GLY A 5 -5.19 -24.78 -10.59
N THR A 6 -5.07 -24.95 -9.28
CA THR A 6 -5.95 -25.81 -8.50
C THR A 6 -7.21 -25.08 -8.00
N LYS A 7 -8.23 -25.86 -7.61
CA LYS A 7 -9.41 -25.33 -6.90
C LYS A 7 -9.03 -24.69 -5.55
N THR A 8 -7.99 -25.22 -4.91
CA THR A 8 -7.48 -24.69 -3.64
C THR A 8 -6.88 -23.28 -3.83
N GLU A 9 -6.14 -23.03 -4.91
CA GLU A 9 -5.67 -21.69 -5.24
C GLU A 9 -6.82 -20.71 -5.39
N GLN A 10 -7.87 -21.08 -6.14
CA GLN A 10 -9.07 -20.25 -6.29
C GLN A 10 -9.76 -19.97 -4.95
N ASN A 11 -9.82 -20.97 -4.06
CA ASN A 11 -10.37 -20.81 -2.71
C ASN A 11 -9.53 -19.84 -1.88
N LEU A 12 -8.19 -19.90 -1.95
CA LEU A 12 -7.28 -18.97 -1.27
C LEU A 12 -7.46 -17.53 -1.78
N MET A 13 -7.56 -17.35 -3.10
CA MET A 13 -7.83 -16.02 -3.68
C MET A 13 -9.18 -15.46 -3.21
N THR A 14 -10.21 -16.29 -3.15
CA THR A 14 -11.55 -15.91 -2.66
C THR A 14 -11.51 -15.56 -1.18
N ALA A 15 -10.82 -16.37 -0.36
CA ALA A 15 -10.65 -16.10 1.07
C ALA A 15 -9.88 -14.80 1.30
N PHE A 16 -8.75 -14.59 0.63
CA PHE A 16 -7.97 -13.35 0.70
C PHE A 16 -8.82 -12.11 0.37
N ALA A 17 -9.60 -12.18 -0.71
CA ALA A 17 -10.50 -11.09 -1.11
C ALA A 17 -11.60 -10.85 -0.06
N GLY A 18 -12.21 -11.90 0.49
CA GLY A 18 -13.25 -11.83 1.51
C GLY A 18 -12.76 -11.16 2.79
N GLU A 19 -11.64 -11.62 3.34
CA GLU A 19 -11.03 -11.06 4.55
C GLU A 19 -10.59 -9.60 4.35
N SER A 20 -10.02 -9.27 3.17
CA SER A 20 -9.63 -7.91 2.82
C SER A 20 -10.81 -6.95 2.79
N GLN A 21 -11.95 -7.40 2.24
CA GLN A 21 -13.20 -6.62 2.26
C GLN A 21 -13.78 -6.49 3.66
N ALA A 22 -13.80 -7.58 4.45
CA ALA A 22 -14.30 -7.59 5.82
C ALA A 22 -13.51 -6.59 6.68
N ARG A 23 -12.18 -6.63 6.62
CA ARG A 23 -11.29 -5.67 7.29
C ARG A 23 -11.70 -4.23 7.03
N ASN A 24 -11.85 -3.85 5.75
CA ASN A 24 -12.20 -2.49 5.39
C ASN A 24 -13.62 -2.11 5.86
N LYS A 25 -14.60 -2.99 5.67
CA LYS A 25 -15.99 -2.78 6.11
C LYS A 25 -16.07 -2.55 7.62
N TYR A 26 -15.39 -3.38 8.42
CA TYR A 26 -15.42 -3.26 9.89
C TYR A 26 -14.78 -1.97 10.38
N THR A 27 -13.73 -1.47 9.72
CA THR A 27 -13.18 -0.14 9.99
C THR A 27 -14.22 0.97 9.74
N TYR A 28 -15.01 0.87 8.67
CA TYR A 28 -16.09 1.83 8.40
C TYR A 28 -17.24 1.69 9.40
N PHE A 29 -17.59 0.47 9.81
CA PHE A 29 -18.62 0.22 10.82
C PHE A 29 -18.20 0.76 12.18
N ALA A 30 -16.93 0.59 12.58
CA ALA A 30 -16.37 1.17 13.79
C ALA A 30 -16.50 2.70 13.81
N SER A 31 -16.16 3.35 12.69
CA SER A 31 -16.32 4.81 12.56
C SER A 31 -17.78 5.25 12.72
N LYS A 32 -18.71 4.50 12.17
CA LYS A 32 -20.15 4.79 12.30
C LYS A 32 -20.64 4.58 13.75
N ALA A 33 -20.29 3.45 14.36
CA ALA A 33 -20.65 3.15 15.76
C ALA A 33 -20.15 4.23 16.73
N ARG A 34 -18.92 4.72 16.53
CA ARG A 34 -18.34 5.81 17.35
C ARG A 34 -19.13 7.11 17.20
N LYS A 35 -19.54 7.48 15.98
CA LYS A 35 -20.39 8.65 15.72
C LYS A 35 -21.78 8.54 16.37
N GLU A 36 -22.27 7.33 16.61
CA GLU A 36 -23.54 7.04 17.29
C GLU A 36 -23.40 6.90 18.80
N GLY A 37 -22.17 7.01 19.35
CA GLY A 37 -21.87 6.93 20.78
C GLY A 37 -21.69 5.51 21.32
N PHE A 38 -21.49 4.51 20.43
CA PHE A 38 -21.31 3.11 20.81
C PHE A 38 -19.83 2.72 20.83
N GLU A 39 -19.05 3.28 21.76
CA GLU A 39 -17.58 3.08 21.84
C GLU A 39 -17.17 1.61 21.98
N GLN A 40 -17.87 0.81 22.78
CA GLN A 40 -17.58 -0.61 22.94
C GLN A 40 -17.80 -1.37 21.62
N ILE A 41 -18.87 -1.08 20.89
CA ILE A 41 -19.15 -1.72 19.60
C ILE A 41 -18.10 -1.29 18.57
N ALA A 42 -17.69 -0.03 18.56
CA ALA A 42 -16.63 0.47 17.70
C ALA A 42 -15.31 -0.26 17.97
N ALA A 43 -14.93 -0.43 19.25
CA ALA A 43 -13.71 -1.15 19.63
C ALA A 43 -13.75 -2.63 19.19
N ILE A 44 -14.89 -3.30 19.31
CA ILE A 44 -15.06 -4.70 18.84
C ILE A 44 -14.89 -4.79 17.32
N PHE A 45 -15.46 -3.86 16.55
CA PHE A 45 -15.24 -3.82 15.09
C PHE A 45 -13.77 -3.58 14.73
N GLU A 46 -13.06 -2.70 15.44
CA GLU A 46 -11.62 -2.46 15.19
C GLU A 46 -10.77 -3.68 15.52
N GLU A 47 -11.04 -4.36 16.64
CA GLU A 47 -10.39 -5.61 17.02
C GLU A 47 -10.61 -6.69 15.93
N THR A 48 -11.86 -6.88 15.53
CA THR A 48 -12.18 -7.86 14.47
C THR A 48 -11.52 -7.48 13.16
N ALA A 49 -11.52 -6.20 12.74
CA ALA A 49 -10.81 -5.75 11.55
C ALA A 49 -9.30 -6.05 11.60
N ALA A 50 -8.69 -5.98 12.78
CA ALA A 50 -7.28 -6.37 12.97
C ALA A 50 -7.09 -7.89 12.81
N ASN A 51 -8.02 -8.71 13.27
CA ASN A 51 -8.01 -10.17 13.08
C ASN A 51 -8.14 -10.54 11.59
N GLU A 52 -9.08 -9.92 10.86
CA GLU A 52 -9.28 -10.17 9.43
C GLU A 52 -8.05 -9.78 8.59
N LYS A 53 -7.31 -8.75 9.01
CA LYS A 53 -6.01 -8.42 8.38
C LYS A 53 -5.01 -9.58 8.53
N GLU A 54 -4.93 -10.23 9.68
CA GLU A 54 -4.01 -11.36 9.89
C GLU A 54 -4.50 -12.61 9.15
N HIS A 55 -5.82 -12.86 9.06
CA HIS A 55 -6.37 -13.93 8.22
C HIS A 55 -6.03 -13.72 6.74
N ALA A 56 -6.27 -12.52 6.20
CA ALA A 56 -5.89 -12.18 4.84
C ALA A 56 -4.39 -12.40 4.57
N LYS A 57 -3.52 -12.05 5.53
CA LYS A 57 -2.08 -12.24 5.43
C LYS A 57 -1.67 -13.73 5.38
N LEU A 58 -2.40 -14.62 6.08
CA LEU A 58 -2.17 -16.07 5.96
C LEU A 58 -2.40 -16.54 4.53
N TRP A 59 -3.54 -16.20 3.95
CA TRP A 59 -3.90 -16.58 2.58
C TRP A 59 -2.98 -15.95 1.54
N PHE A 60 -2.60 -14.69 1.72
CA PHE A 60 -1.63 -14.01 0.87
C PHE A 60 -0.28 -14.73 0.83
N LYS A 61 0.25 -15.14 2.00
CA LYS A 61 1.52 -15.88 2.07
C LYS A 61 1.46 -17.21 1.34
N GLU A 62 0.38 -17.98 1.51
CA GLU A 62 0.18 -19.24 0.80
C GLU A 62 0.14 -19.06 -0.72
N LEU A 63 -0.54 -17.98 -1.20
CA LEU A 63 -0.55 -17.61 -2.62
C LEU A 63 0.84 -17.20 -3.14
N CYS A 64 1.71 -16.70 -2.27
CA CYS A 64 3.09 -16.31 -2.60
C CYS A 64 4.11 -17.45 -2.34
N GLY A 65 3.69 -18.67 -2.04
CA GLY A 65 4.59 -19.81 -1.80
C GLY A 65 5.09 -19.95 -0.37
N GLY A 66 4.38 -19.38 0.62
CA GLY A 66 4.62 -19.53 2.05
C GLY A 66 5.14 -18.28 2.77
N GLU A 67 5.69 -17.31 2.05
CA GLU A 67 6.16 -16.04 2.61
C GLU A 67 5.84 -14.85 1.71
N SER A 68 5.85 -13.64 2.29
CA SER A 68 5.69 -12.42 1.49
C SER A 68 6.93 -12.20 0.64
N PRO A 69 6.79 -11.81 -0.64
CA PRO A 69 7.92 -11.49 -1.50
C PRO A 69 8.79 -10.36 -0.93
N ASP A 70 9.99 -10.19 -1.48
CA ASP A 70 10.87 -9.10 -1.08
C ASP A 70 10.32 -7.71 -1.51
N THR A 71 10.97 -6.66 -1.04
CA THR A 71 10.51 -5.28 -1.28
C THR A 71 10.51 -4.93 -2.77
N ALA A 72 11.48 -5.41 -3.56
CA ALA A 72 11.53 -5.10 -4.99
C ALA A 72 10.37 -5.77 -5.74
N ALA A 73 10.11 -7.04 -5.47
CA ALA A 73 8.98 -7.77 -6.05
C ALA A 73 7.62 -7.17 -5.63
N ASN A 74 7.49 -6.76 -4.36
CA ASN A 74 6.27 -6.09 -3.87
C ASN A 74 6.05 -4.73 -4.53
N LEU A 75 7.10 -3.93 -4.76
CA LEU A 75 6.99 -2.65 -5.48
C LEU A 75 6.62 -2.86 -6.94
N GLU A 76 7.16 -3.88 -7.60
CA GLU A 76 6.80 -4.25 -8.97
C GLU A 76 5.34 -4.67 -9.08
N ALA A 77 4.89 -5.59 -8.22
CA ALA A 77 3.51 -6.04 -8.18
C ALA A 77 2.52 -4.90 -7.86
N ALA A 78 2.88 -3.99 -6.94
CA ALA A 78 2.08 -2.82 -6.64
C ALA A 78 1.98 -1.90 -7.87
N ALA A 79 3.09 -1.58 -8.53
CA ALA A 79 3.08 -0.74 -9.73
C ALA A 79 2.26 -1.35 -10.88
N GLU A 80 2.32 -2.66 -11.07
CA GLU A 80 1.51 -3.36 -12.07
C GLU A 80 0.02 -3.37 -11.73
N GLY A 81 -0.33 -3.54 -10.44
CA GLY A 81 -1.70 -3.44 -9.97
C GLY A 81 -2.29 -2.05 -10.23
N GLU A 82 -1.62 -0.99 -9.79
CA GLU A 82 -2.06 0.39 -10.03
C GLU A 82 -2.15 0.71 -11.53
N ASN A 83 -1.19 0.21 -12.35
CA ASN A 83 -1.24 0.37 -13.80
C ASN A 83 -2.53 -0.23 -14.38
N PHE A 84 -2.85 -1.48 -14.05
CA PHE A 84 -4.10 -2.12 -14.49
C PHE A 84 -5.33 -1.35 -14.02
N GLU A 85 -5.33 -0.84 -12.79
CA GLU A 85 -6.47 -0.11 -12.26
C GLU A 85 -6.77 1.16 -13.04
N TRP A 86 -5.77 1.96 -13.40
CA TRP A 86 -6.04 3.21 -14.10
C TRP A 86 -6.12 3.10 -15.63
N THR A 87 -5.42 2.12 -16.25
CA THR A 87 -5.46 1.95 -17.72
C THR A 87 -6.70 1.21 -18.18
N ASP A 88 -7.13 0.19 -17.44
CA ASP A 88 -8.16 -0.75 -17.84
C ASP A 88 -9.41 -0.65 -16.95
N MET A 89 -9.28 -0.96 -15.67
CA MET A 89 -10.41 -1.16 -14.76
C MET A 89 -11.25 0.12 -14.60
N TYR A 90 -10.66 1.21 -14.11
CA TYR A 90 -11.41 2.45 -13.88
C TYR A 90 -11.82 3.15 -15.16
N ALA A 91 -11.06 3.01 -16.24
CA ALA A 91 -11.43 3.53 -17.55
C ALA A 91 -12.73 2.87 -18.05
N GLU A 92 -12.82 1.55 -17.98
CA GLU A 92 -14.04 0.81 -18.39
C GLU A 92 -15.21 1.07 -17.43
N PHE A 93 -14.97 1.13 -16.13
CA PHE A 93 -16.01 1.43 -15.14
C PHE A 93 -16.59 2.84 -15.34
N ALA A 94 -15.75 3.83 -15.63
CA ALA A 94 -16.20 5.20 -15.91
C ALA A 94 -17.05 5.26 -17.19
N LYS A 95 -16.66 4.53 -18.23
CA LYS A 95 -17.43 4.42 -19.48
C LYS A 95 -18.81 3.80 -19.24
N THR A 96 -18.83 2.64 -18.59
CA THR A 96 -20.09 1.93 -18.25
C THR A 96 -21.01 2.82 -17.41
N ALA A 97 -20.47 3.50 -16.38
CA ALA A 97 -21.27 4.38 -15.55
C ALA A 97 -21.86 5.58 -16.32
N LYS A 98 -21.16 6.10 -17.35
CA LYS A 98 -21.71 7.13 -18.25
C LYS A 98 -22.84 6.59 -19.10
N GLU A 99 -22.65 5.42 -19.70
CA GLU A 99 -23.66 4.77 -20.54
C GLU A 99 -24.95 4.44 -19.77
N GLU A 100 -24.81 4.05 -18.50
CA GLU A 100 -25.93 3.76 -17.59
C GLU A 100 -26.52 5.01 -16.92
N GLY A 101 -25.99 6.22 -17.16
CA GLY A 101 -26.49 7.49 -16.62
C GLY A 101 -26.03 7.85 -15.21
N PHE A 102 -25.04 7.14 -14.65
CA PHE A 102 -24.46 7.42 -13.33
C PHE A 102 -23.30 8.43 -13.40
N ALA A 103 -23.55 9.64 -13.84
CA ALA A 103 -22.54 10.68 -14.10
C ALA A 103 -21.61 10.94 -12.90
N ARG A 104 -22.15 10.95 -11.67
CA ARG A 104 -21.34 11.13 -10.46
C ARG A 104 -20.36 9.96 -10.23
N LEU A 105 -20.79 8.72 -10.45
CA LEU A 105 -19.94 7.55 -10.30
C LEU A 105 -18.86 7.51 -11.39
N ALA A 106 -19.22 7.86 -12.63
CA ALA A 106 -18.27 7.98 -13.73
C ALA A 106 -17.14 8.97 -13.38
N TYR A 107 -17.49 10.15 -12.86
CA TYR A 107 -16.51 11.13 -12.40
C TYR A 107 -15.61 10.57 -11.27
N LEU A 108 -16.19 9.84 -10.31
CA LEU A 108 -15.40 9.25 -9.23
C LEU A 108 -14.41 8.19 -9.75
N PHE A 109 -14.82 7.33 -10.68
CA PHE A 109 -13.92 6.36 -11.29
C PHE A 109 -12.77 7.06 -12.04
N GLU A 110 -13.05 8.09 -12.82
CA GLU A 110 -12.01 8.87 -13.49
C GLU A 110 -11.05 9.58 -12.51
N ALA A 111 -11.60 10.12 -11.41
CA ALA A 111 -10.80 10.82 -10.41
C ALA A 111 -9.88 9.86 -9.64
N VAL A 112 -10.39 8.70 -9.23
CA VAL A 112 -9.58 7.66 -8.57
C VAL A 112 -8.53 7.11 -9.53
N GLY A 113 -8.88 6.79 -10.78
CA GLY A 113 -7.91 6.34 -11.78
C GLY A 113 -6.71 7.29 -11.95
N LYS A 114 -6.91 8.61 -11.83
CA LYS A 114 -5.79 9.57 -11.84
C LYS A 114 -4.89 9.46 -10.59
N ILE A 115 -5.47 9.09 -9.46
CA ILE A 115 -4.71 8.87 -8.22
C ILE A 115 -3.87 7.61 -8.37
N GLU A 116 -4.45 6.51 -8.91
CA GLU A 116 -3.73 5.25 -9.09
C GLU A 116 -2.56 5.39 -10.09
N LYS A 117 -2.70 6.25 -11.09
CA LYS A 117 -1.56 6.63 -11.94
C LYS A 117 -0.41 7.25 -11.16
N ALA A 118 -0.71 8.16 -10.23
CA ALA A 118 0.32 8.77 -9.38
C ALA A 118 0.95 7.76 -8.39
N HIS A 119 0.17 6.76 -7.93
CA HIS A 119 0.68 5.65 -7.12
C HIS A 119 1.64 4.78 -7.94
N GLU A 120 1.28 4.40 -9.16
CA GLU A 120 2.16 3.65 -10.07
C GLU A 120 3.49 4.38 -10.28
N GLU A 121 3.46 5.66 -10.67
CA GLU A 121 4.66 6.46 -10.90
C GLU A 121 5.57 6.48 -9.66
N ARG A 122 4.98 6.60 -8.47
CA ARG A 122 5.68 6.54 -7.19
C ARG A 122 6.33 5.17 -6.95
N TYR A 123 5.58 4.08 -7.12
CA TYR A 123 6.11 2.72 -6.91
C TYR A 123 7.22 2.38 -7.90
N ARG A 124 7.09 2.77 -9.17
CA ARG A 124 8.16 2.58 -10.17
C ARG A 124 9.42 3.35 -9.79
N LYS A 125 9.30 4.57 -9.29
CA LYS A 125 10.44 5.36 -8.83
C LYS A 125 11.13 4.74 -7.61
N LEU A 126 10.35 4.23 -6.66
CA LEU A 126 10.88 3.53 -5.49
C LEU A 126 11.57 2.21 -5.90
N LEU A 127 10.99 1.48 -6.83
CA LEU A 127 11.57 0.25 -7.38
C LEU A 127 12.92 0.53 -8.07
N GLU A 128 13.00 1.57 -8.88
CA GLU A 128 14.26 2.04 -9.49
C GLU A 128 15.30 2.32 -8.41
N ASN A 129 14.95 3.08 -7.36
CA ASN A 129 15.87 3.37 -6.26
C ASN A 129 16.35 2.10 -5.54
N VAL A 130 15.50 1.09 -5.36
CA VAL A 130 15.89 -0.19 -4.73
C VAL A 130 16.83 -0.96 -5.66
N LYS A 131 16.49 -1.10 -6.95
CA LYS A 131 17.29 -1.83 -7.95
C LYS A 131 18.68 -1.18 -8.15
N ASP A 132 18.75 0.14 -8.11
CA ASP A 132 19.98 0.92 -8.29
C ASP A 132 20.79 1.13 -7.00
N GLY A 133 20.32 0.66 -5.84
CA GLY A 133 20.96 0.90 -4.54
C GLY A 133 20.90 2.36 -4.08
N LYS A 134 19.96 3.14 -4.61
CA LYS A 134 19.83 4.60 -4.37
C LYS A 134 18.86 4.98 -3.24
N VAL A 135 18.41 4.04 -2.43
CA VAL A 135 17.49 4.34 -1.32
C VAL A 135 18.16 5.26 -0.30
N PHE A 136 19.43 5.01 0.02
CA PHE A 136 20.22 5.79 0.99
C PHE A 136 21.39 6.57 0.36
N ILE A 137 21.46 6.59 -0.97
CA ILE A 137 22.48 7.31 -1.73
C ILE A 137 21.77 8.20 -2.75
N ALA A 138 22.30 9.40 -2.98
CA ALA A 138 21.83 10.33 -4.00
C ALA A 138 22.99 10.74 -4.93
N ASP A 139 22.67 11.07 -6.18
CA ASP A 139 23.66 11.57 -7.14
C ASP A 139 24.19 12.95 -6.72
N ASP A 140 23.35 13.75 -6.06
CA ASP A 140 23.68 15.08 -5.53
C ASP A 140 23.61 15.12 -4.01
N VAL A 141 24.12 16.22 -3.44
CA VAL A 141 23.98 16.51 -2.01
C VAL A 141 22.51 16.79 -1.69
N VAL A 142 21.96 16.02 -0.77
CA VAL A 142 20.57 16.14 -0.32
C VAL A 142 20.50 16.22 1.20
N ILE A 143 19.31 16.55 1.70
CA ILE A 143 19.03 16.57 3.13
C ILE A 143 18.41 15.24 3.53
N TRP A 144 19.04 14.56 4.49
CA TRP A 144 18.56 13.34 5.12
C TRP A 144 18.03 13.65 6.52
N GLN A 145 16.92 13.05 6.89
CA GLN A 145 16.34 13.16 8.23
C GLN A 145 16.20 11.79 8.87
N CYS A 146 16.67 11.66 10.10
CA CYS A 146 16.38 10.50 10.92
C CYS A 146 14.92 10.55 11.40
N THR A 147 14.11 9.59 11.00
CA THR A 147 12.67 9.52 11.35
C THR A 147 12.40 9.26 12.83
N ASN A 148 13.42 8.75 13.57
CA ASN A 148 13.28 8.51 15.00
C ASN A 148 13.51 9.77 15.85
N CYS A 149 14.58 10.55 15.58
CA CYS A 149 14.95 11.67 16.45
C CYS A 149 14.97 13.04 15.75
N GLY A 150 14.69 13.11 14.45
CA GLY A 150 14.68 14.34 13.68
C GLY A 150 16.08 14.86 13.29
N HIS A 151 17.19 14.16 13.61
CA HIS A 151 18.54 14.59 13.22
C HIS A 151 18.62 14.80 11.71
N ILE A 152 19.20 15.94 11.32
CA ILE A 152 19.41 16.31 9.92
C ILE A 152 20.87 16.07 9.54
N HIS A 153 21.08 15.41 8.40
CA HIS A 153 22.39 15.22 7.77
C HIS A 153 22.34 15.74 6.33
N VAL A 154 23.37 16.47 5.91
CA VAL A 154 23.50 16.98 4.54
C VAL A 154 24.66 16.24 3.86
N GLY A 155 24.37 15.55 2.77
CA GLY A 155 25.38 14.75 2.06
C GLY A 155 24.76 13.92 0.94
N LYS A 156 25.62 13.22 0.18
CA LYS A 156 25.19 12.30 -0.88
C LYS A 156 24.70 10.96 -0.33
N GLU A 157 25.08 10.57 0.86
CA GLU A 157 24.70 9.31 1.49
C GLU A 157 24.18 9.55 2.89
N ALA A 158 23.11 8.82 3.26
CA ALA A 158 22.59 8.80 4.61
C ALA A 158 23.59 8.12 5.57
N PRO A 159 23.78 8.62 6.80
CA PRO A 159 24.69 8.00 7.77
C PRO A 159 24.34 6.53 8.03
N LYS A 160 25.33 5.65 8.14
CA LYS A 160 25.10 4.22 8.48
C LYS A 160 24.47 4.05 9.86
N VAL A 161 24.77 4.97 10.77
CA VAL A 161 24.21 5.04 12.12
C VAL A 161 23.94 6.50 12.45
N CYS A 162 22.79 6.80 12.99
CA CYS A 162 22.44 8.15 13.42
C CYS A 162 23.36 8.59 14.58
N PRO A 163 24.12 9.71 14.46
CA PRO A 163 25.06 10.14 15.49
C PRO A 163 24.38 10.63 16.77
N VAL A 164 23.07 10.88 16.74
CA VAL A 164 22.30 11.38 17.89
C VAL A 164 21.62 10.25 18.65
N CYS A 165 20.96 9.33 17.98
CA CYS A 165 20.12 8.32 18.64
C CYS A 165 20.52 6.87 18.34
N ALA A 166 21.66 6.67 17.64
CA ALA A 166 22.23 5.36 17.31
C ALA A 166 21.34 4.41 16.49
N HIS A 167 20.25 4.91 15.91
CA HIS A 167 19.42 4.10 15.00
C HIS A 167 20.14 3.87 13.67
N PRO A 168 19.94 2.70 13.03
CA PRO A 168 20.61 2.36 11.78
C PRO A 168 20.15 3.23 10.61
N GLN A 169 20.92 3.20 9.50
CA GLN A 169 20.64 3.92 8.25
C GLN A 169 19.19 3.79 7.75
N ALA A 170 18.55 2.66 8.01
CA ALA A 170 17.15 2.39 7.66
C ALA A 170 16.15 3.43 8.21
N TYR A 171 16.52 4.19 9.21
CA TYR A 171 15.71 5.27 9.79
C TYR A 171 15.92 6.63 9.09
N PHE A 172 16.78 6.71 8.07
CA PHE A 172 16.93 7.95 7.32
C PHE A 172 16.02 7.98 6.09
N GLN A 173 15.46 9.15 5.85
CA GLN A 173 14.71 9.48 4.64
C GLN A 173 15.20 10.79 4.04
N ARG A 174 14.99 10.99 2.74
CA ARG A 174 15.19 12.30 2.10
C ARG A 174 14.10 13.25 2.57
N VAL A 175 14.50 14.49 2.89
CA VAL A 175 13.54 15.53 3.28
C VAL A 175 12.84 16.08 2.04
N ALA A 176 11.51 16.13 2.09
CA ALA A 176 10.70 16.85 1.11
C ALA A 176 10.30 18.21 1.72
N ASN A 177 10.79 19.30 1.11
CA ASN A 177 10.50 20.67 1.52
C ASN A 177 9.60 21.32 0.46
N ASN A 178 8.33 20.97 0.48
CA ASN A 178 7.33 21.45 -0.48
C ASN A 178 6.17 22.21 0.18
N TYR A 179 6.40 22.73 1.37
CA TYR A 179 5.47 23.57 2.14
C TYR A 179 6.00 24.98 2.32
#